data_73b93dd36f8048a281a44b290c49f9c6
#
_entry.id   73b93dd36f8048a281a44b290c49f9c6
#
_cell.length_a   1.000
_cell.length_b   1.000
_cell.length_c   1.000
_cell.angle_alpha   90.00
_cell.angle_beta   90.00
_cell.angle_gamma   90.00
#
_symmetry.space_group_name_H-M   'P 1'
#
loop_
_entity.id
_entity.type
_entity.pdbx_description
1 polymer ?
#
loop_
_entity_poly.entity_id
_entity_poly.type
_entity_poly.pdbx_seq_one_letter_code
_entity_poly.pdbx_strand_id
1 'polypeptide(L)'
;MIAGNITPKEVYPMREYVIMTDSCCDLTDHMAKELELAVVPLTVHIDGHDYPNLLDGSAISFEDFYGKIRGGVLATTAAANVGQFQEAMRPILAAGKDIVSINFSSALSTTYQSACIAAQDMK
;
A
#
# COMPACT_ATOMS: atom_id res chain seq x y z
N MET A 1 12.54 12.75 46.85
CA MET A 1 11.56 12.29 45.85
C MET A 1 10.87 13.52 45.30
N ILE A 2 11.22 13.94 44.10
CA ILE A 2 10.58 15.08 43.44
C ILE A 2 9.37 14.51 42.74
N ALA A 3 8.17 14.76 43.27
CA ALA A 3 6.94 14.55 42.52
C ALA A 3 6.91 15.63 41.44
N GLY A 4 7.40 15.30 40.25
CA GLY A 4 7.20 16.15 39.10
C GLY A 4 5.69 16.20 38.83
N ASN A 5 5.14 17.39 38.83
CA ASN A 5 3.81 17.64 38.34
C ASN A 5 3.79 17.17 36.88
N ILE A 6 3.28 15.96 36.65
CA ILE A 6 2.88 15.52 35.34
C ILE A 6 1.64 16.35 35.04
N THR A 7 1.83 17.48 34.37
CA THR A 7 0.72 18.17 33.69
C THR A 7 0.02 17.12 32.84
N PRO A 8 -1.31 16.99 32.95
CA PRO A 8 -2.04 16.12 32.03
C PRO A 8 -1.60 16.51 30.63
N LYS A 9 -0.98 15.58 29.87
CA LYS A 9 -0.79 15.78 28.44
C LYS A 9 -2.15 16.16 27.91
N GLU A 10 -2.26 17.33 27.30
CA GLU A 10 -3.45 17.67 26.56
C GLU A 10 -3.76 16.48 25.68
N VAL A 11 -4.86 15.79 25.97
CA VAL A 11 -5.33 14.66 25.18
C VAL A 11 -5.91 15.29 23.92
N TYR A 12 -5.06 15.55 22.94
CA TYR A 12 -5.54 15.85 21.60
C TYR A 12 -6.31 14.62 21.15
N PRO A 13 -7.57 14.77 20.73
CA PRO A 13 -8.31 13.65 20.16
C PRO A 13 -7.48 13.10 19.02
N MET A 14 -6.99 11.85 19.17
CA MET A 14 -6.26 11.18 18.12
C MET A 14 -7.19 11.05 16.90
N ARG A 15 -6.75 11.58 15.77
CA ARG A 15 -7.46 11.38 14.52
C ARG A 15 -7.43 9.90 14.18
N GLU A 16 -8.52 9.39 13.68
CA GLU A 16 -8.52 8.05 13.11
C GLU A 16 -7.51 7.97 11.96
N TYR A 17 -6.86 6.86 11.83
CA TYR A 17 -5.89 6.63 10.78
C TYR A 17 -6.11 5.30 10.08
N VAL A 18 -5.63 5.22 8.86
CA VAL A 18 -5.61 3.99 8.05
C VAL A 18 -4.16 3.63 7.77
N ILE A 19 -3.82 2.36 7.93
CA ILE A 19 -2.52 1.85 7.51
C ILE A 19 -2.62 1.50 6.03
N MET A 20 -1.73 2.09 5.24
CA MET A 20 -1.60 1.85 3.80
C MET A 20 -0.29 1.11 3.53
N THR A 21 -0.33 0.17 2.62
CA THR A 21 0.85 -0.54 2.14
C THR A 21 0.74 -0.78 0.63
N ASP A 22 1.74 -1.39 0.05
CA ASP A 22 1.70 -1.85 -1.34
C ASP A 22 1.57 -3.38 -1.43
N SER A 23 1.35 -3.88 -2.63
CA SER A 23 1.13 -5.33 -2.85
C SER A 23 2.38 -6.20 -2.71
N CYS A 24 3.54 -5.62 -2.38
CA CYS A 24 4.74 -6.36 -1.99
C CYS A 24 4.78 -6.69 -0.49
N CYS A 25 3.66 -6.56 0.21
CA CYS A 25 3.58 -6.76 1.67
C CYS A 25 3.64 -8.24 2.11
N ASP A 26 3.56 -9.19 1.19
CA ASP A 26 3.51 -10.64 1.47
C ASP A 26 2.35 -11.07 2.39
N LEU A 27 1.30 -10.27 2.47
CA LEU A 27 0.10 -10.60 3.22
C LEU A 27 -0.94 -11.26 2.30
N THR A 28 -1.72 -12.15 2.87
CA THR A 28 -2.90 -12.68 2.19
C THR A 28 -4.01 -11.63 2.14
N ASP A 29 -4.92 -11.75 1.17
CA ASP A 29 -6.10 -10.88 1.08
C ASP A 29 -6.92 -10.91 2.38
N HIS A 30 -7.07 -12.09 2.99
CA HIS A 30 -7.77 -12.24 4.26
C HIS A 30 -7.11 -11.42 5.39
N MET A 31 -5.79 -11.52 5.53
CA MET A 31 -5.04 -10.76 6.55
C MET A 31 -5.14 -9.24 6.32
N ALA A 32 -5.04 -8.81 5.06
CA ALA A 32 -5.15 -7.39 4.73
C ALA A 32 -6.54 -6.84 5.06
N LYS A 33 -7.60 -7.60 4.83
CA LYS A 33 -8.98 -7.23 5.19
C LYS A 33 -9.20 -7.22 6.69
N GLU A 34 -8.70 -8.24 7.40
CA GLU A 34 -8.81 -8.34 8.85
C GLU A 34 -8.12 -7.16 9.56
N LEU A 35 -6.97 -6.72 9.04
CA LEU A 35 -6.22 -5.57 9.54
C LEU A 35 -6.70 -4.23 8.97
N GLU A 36 -7.72 -4.24 8.13
CA GLU A 36 -8.28 -3.04 7.48
C GLU A 36 -7.23 -2.21 6.73
N LEU A 37 -6.31 -2.89 6.04
CA LEU A 37 -5.24 -2.23 5.28
C LEU A 37 -5.74 -1.69 3.95
N ALA A 38 -5.29 -0.50 3.58
CA ALA A 38 -5.38 0.01 2.22
C ALA A 38 -4.15 -0.47 1.43
N VAL A 39 -4.36 -1.32 0.44
CA VAL A 39 -3.27 -1.90 -0.36
C VAL A 39 -3.23 -1.26 -1.74
N VAL A 40 -2.11 -0.61 -2.07
CA VAL A 40 -1.88 -0.03 -3.40
C VAL A 40 -1.20 -1.08 -4.27
N PRO A 41 -1.83 -1.52 -5.37
CA PRO A 41 -1.27 -2.58 -6.19
C PRO A 41 -0.12 -2.10 -7.06
N LEU A 42 0.94 -2.90 -7.16
CA LEU A 42 1.89 -2.83 -8.26
C LEU A 42 1.25 -3.40 -9.53
N THR A 43 1.86 -3.15 -10.67
CA THR A 43 1.42 -3.72 -11.94
C THR A 43 2.30 -4.91 -12.29
N VAL A 44 1.67 -6.03 -12.65
CA VAL A 44 2.33 -7.20 -13.23
C VAL A 44 2.15 -7.17 -14.73
N HIS A 45 3.25 -7.24 -15.45
CA HIS A 45 3.26 -7.35 -16.91
C HIS A 45 3.66 -8.78 -17.30
N ILE A 46 2.74 -9.50 -17.91
CA ILE A 46 2.95 -10.88 -18.34
C ILE A 46 2.14 -11.17 -19.60
N ASP A 47 2.76 -11.88 -20.55
CA ASP A 47 2.09 -12.33 -21.79
C ASP A 47 1.44 -11.18 -22.57
N GLY A 48 2.11 -10.01 -22.60
CA GLY A 48 1.64 -8.83 -23.32
C GLY A 48 0.48 -8.07 -22.65
N HIS A 49 0.13 -8.38 -21.42
CA HIS A 49 -0.96 -7.76 -20.65
C HIS A 49 -0.47 -7.21 -19.33
N ASP A 50 -1.11 -6.13 -18.88
CA ASP A 50 -0.90 -5.51 -17.59
C ASP A 50 -2.03 -5.87 -16.64
N TYR A 51 -1.67 -6.36 -15.45
CA TYR A 51 -2.61 -6.71 -14.40
C TYR A 51 -2.22 -5.99 -13.09
N PRO A 52 -3.18 -5.37 -12.38
CA PRO A 52 -2.91 -4.94 -11.03
C PRO A 52 -2.64 -6.17 -10.16
N ASN A 53 -1.59 -6.11 -9.34
CA ASN A 53 -1.27 -7.19 -8.41
C ASN A 53 -2.19 -7.12 -7.19
N LEU A 54 -3.40 -7.66 -7.34
CA LEU A 54 -4.38 -7.71 -6.26
C LEU A 54 -4.15 -8.94 -5.39
N LEU A 55 -4.22 -8.77 -4.07
CA LEU A 55 -3.95 -9.83 -3.10
C LEU A 55 -4.94 -11.00 -3.19
N ASP A 56 -6.15 -10.75 -3.68
CA ASP A 56 -7.20 -11.76 -3.85
C ASP A 56 -7.06 -12.59 -5.15
N GLY A 57 -6.11 -12.22 -6.02
CA GLY A 57 -5.92 -12.88 -7.31
C GLY A 57 -7.03 -12.64 -8.33
N SER A 58 -7.87 -11.62 -8.15
CA SER A 58 -9.03 -11.37 -9.03
C SER A 58 -8.65 -10.83 -10.41
N ALA A 59 -7.52 -10.13 -10.55
CA ALA A 59 -7.05 -9.62 -11.84
C ALA A 59 -6.38 -10.72 -12.67
N ILE A 60 -5.52 -11.51 -12.07
CA ILE A 60 -4.94 -12.74 -12.61
C ILE A 60 -4.81 -13.74 -11.46
N SER A 61 -5.30 -14.96 -11.65
CA SER A 61 -5.21 -15.98 -10.61
C SER A 61 -3.75 -16.39 -10.38
N PHE A 62 -3.44 -16.77 -9.14
CA PHE A 62 -2.09 -17.26 -8.81
C PHE A 62 -1.75 -18.52 -9.62
N GLU A 63 -2.73 -19.38 -9.86
CA GLU A 63 -2.56 -20.59 -10.65
C GLU A 63 -2.16 -20.25 -12.10
N ASP A 64 -2.88 -19.34 -12.75
CA ASP A 64 -2.58 -18.89 -14.11
C ASP A 64 -1.22 -18.20 -14.19
N PHE A 65 -0.93 -17.30 -13.25
CA PHE A 65 0.33 -16.58 -13.21
C PHE A 65 1.52 -17.54 -13.11
N TYR A 66 1.52 -18.42 -12.11
CA TYR A 66 2.60 -19.38 -11.93
C TYR A 66 2.64 -20.45 -13.02
N GLY A 67 1.49 -20.81 -13.57
CA GLY A 67 1.40 -21.72 -14.72
C GLY A 67 2.11 -21.15 -15.96
N LYS A 68 1.91 -19.87 -16.26
CA LYS A 68 2.60 -19.15 -17.34
C LYS A 68 4.11 -19.10 -17.12
N ILE A 69 4.54 -18.76 -15.90
CA ILE A 69 5.98 -18.71 -15.54
C ILE A 69 6.63 -20.09 -15.70
N ARG A 70 6.00 -21.16 -15.24
CA ARG A 70 6.49 -22.54 -15.44
C ARG A 70 6.57 -22.93 -16.91
N GLY A 71 5.69 -22.37 -17.74
CA GLY A 71 5.71 -22.53 -19.19
C GLY A 71 6.76 -21.68 -19.92
N GLY A 72 7.58 -20.91 -19.19
CA GLY A 72 8.66 -20.11 -19.74
C GLY A 72 8.26 -18.66 -20.13
N VAL A 73 7.08 -18.21 -19.79
CA VAL A 73 6.67 -16.82 -20.01
C VAL A 73 7.36 -15.91 -19.00
N LEU A 74 7.99 -14.86 -19.48
CA LEU A 74 8.64 -13.86 -18.61
C LEU A 74 7.60 -12.89 -18.06
N ALA A 75 7.71 -12.62 -16.77
CA ALA A 75 6.94 -11.60 -16.10
C ALA A 75 7.86 -10.47 -15.61
N THR A 76 7.35 -9.25 -15.68
CA THR A 76 7.98 -8.06 -15.08
C THR A 76 6.98 -7.34 -14.20
N THR A 77 7.47 -6.45 -13.35
CA THR A 77 6.62 -5.62 -12.50
C THR A 77 6.96 -4.15 -12.68
N ALA A 78 5.95 -3.30 -12.56
CA ALA A 78 6.11 -1.86 -12.43
C ALA A 78 5.70 -1.43 -11.02
N ALA A 79 6.50 -0.53 -10.43
CA ALA A 79 6.22 0.07 -9.14
C ALA A 79 4.87 0.81 -9.17
N ALA A 80 4.21 0.89 -8.01
CA ALA A 80 3.05 1.74 -7.86
C ALA A 80 3.47 3.21 -8.05
N ASN A 81 2.75 3.92 -8.90
CA ASN A 81 3.08 5.30 -9.26
C ASN A 81 2.37 6.32 -8.36
N VAL A 82 2.76 7.59 -8.51
CA VAL A 82 2.20 8.71 -7.73
C VAL A 82 0.68 8.78 -7.86
N GLY A 83 0.14 8.66 -9.08
CA GLY A 83 -1.30 8.73 -9.34
C GLY A 83 -2.08 7.62 -8.64
N GLN A 84 -1.56 6.40 -8.61
CA GLN A 84 -2.18 5.28 -7.90
C GLN A 84 -2.25 5.54 -6.39
N PHE A 85 -1.19 6.09 -5.80
CA PHE A 85 -1.21 6.50 -4.40
C PHE A 85 -2.19 7.63 -4.13
N GLN A 86 -2.23 8.64 -4.99
CA GLN A 86 -3.19 9.76 -4.86
C GLN A 86 -4.64 9.26 -4.92
N GLU A 87 -4.96 8.37 -5.84
CA GLU A 87 -6.30 7.77 -5.93
C GLU A 87 -6.68 6.98 -4.68
N ALA A 88 -5.74 6.21 -4.12
CA ALA A 88 -5.96 5.44 -2.91
C ALA A 88 -6.07 6.33 -1.65
N MET A 89 -5.28 7.40 -1.56
CA MET A 89 -5.26 8.32 -0.42
C MET A 89 -6.49 9.23 -0.37
N ARG A 90 -6.98 9.66 -1.52
CA ARG A 90 -8.05 10.66 -1.63
C ARG A 90 -9.30 10.35 -0.81
N PRO A 91 -9.93 9.17 -0.91
CA PRO A 91 -11.14 8.88 -0.13
C PRO A 91 -10.87 8.80 1.37
N ILE A 92 -9.69 8.37 1.79
CA ILE A 92 -9.30 8.26 3.19
C ILE A 92 -9.15 9.66 3.80
N LEU A 93 -8.44 10.55 3.12
CA LEU A 93 -8.25 11.94 3.54
C LEU A 93 -9.56 12.73 3.50
N ALA A 94 -10.40 12.49 2.50
CA ALA A 94 -11.73 13.11 2.41
C ALA A 94 -12.65 12.71 3.57
N ALA A 95 -12.48 11.51 4.13
CA ALA A 95 -13.17 11.06 5.33
C ALA A 95 -12.59 11.65 6.64
N GLY A 96 -11.58 12.50 6.57
CA GLY A 96 -10.94 13.14 7.72
C GLY A 96 -9.97 12.23 8.48
N LYS A 97 -9.54 11.13 7.88
CA LYS A 97 -8.59 10.18 8.47
C LYS A 97 -7.16 10.48 8.03
N ASP A 98 -6.23 10.18 8.90
CA ASP A 98 -4.79 10.22 8.58
C ASP A 98 -4.36 8.90 7.93
N ILE A 99 -3.19 8.90 7.31
CA ILE A 99 -2.63 7.72 6.65
C ILE A 99 -1.22 7.47 7.19
N VAL A 100 -0.96 6.22 7.58
CA VAL A 100 0.39 5.71 7.85
C VAL A 100 0.74 4.77 6.71
N SER A 101 1.64 5.18 5.83
CA SER A 101 2.03 4.39 4.66
C SER A 101 3.33 3.64 4.93
N ILE A 102 3.28 2.31 4.82
CA ILE A 102 4.41 1.41 4.99
C ILE A 102 4.64 0.70 3.66
N ASN A 103 5.71 1.06 2.98
CA ASN A 103 5.96 0.61 1.61
C ASN A 103 7.22 -0.24 1.50
N PHE A 104 7.34 -0.93 0.36
CA PHE A 104 8.54 -1.67 0.00
C PHE A 104 9.77 -0.75 0.00
N SER A 105 10.92 -1.27 0.44
CA SER A 105 12.13 -0.49 0.66
C SER A 105 12.52 0.39 -0.53
N SER A 106 12.88 1.64 -0.28
CA SER A 106 13.40 2.58 -1.28
C SER A 106 14.70 2.11 -1.93
N ALA A 107 15.42 1.19 -1.29
CA ALA A 107 16.61 0.57 -1.87
C ALA A 107 16.29 -0.42 -2.99
N LEU A 108 15.06 -0.93 -3.06
CA LEU A 108 14.64 -1.99 -3.97
C LEU A 108 13.60 -1.52 -5.00
N SER A 109 12.87 -0.44 -4.72
CA SER A 109 11.77 0.02 -5.57
C SER A 109 11.54 1.51 -5.43
N THR A 110 11.02 2.14 -6.49
CA THR A 110 10.58 3.54 -6.48
C THR A 110 9.20 3.73 -5.84
N THR A 111 8.53 2.67 -5.43
CA THR A 111 7.19 2.70 -4.82
C THR A 111 7.14 3.62 -3.60
N TYR A 112 8.11 3.53 -2.69
CA TYR A 112 8.21 4.41 -1.53
C TYR A 112 8.30 5.88 -1.92
N GLN A 113 9.14 6.22 -2.89
CA GLN A 113 9.30 7.60 -3.37
C GLN A 113 8.00 8.13 -3.99
N SER A 114 7.28 7.31 -4.73
CA SER A 114 5.97 7.64 -5.30
C SER A 114 4.95 7.96 -4.19
N ALA A 115 4.94 7.18 -3.12
CA ALA A 115 4.08 7.44 -1.96
C ALA A 115 4.44 8.77 -1.27
N CYS A 116 5.73 9.08 -1.12
CA CYS A 116 6.18 10.35 -0.54
C CYS A 116 5.74 11.55 -1.38
N ILE A 117 5.87 11.48 -2.70
CA ILE A 117 5.45 12.55 -3.60
C ILE A 117 3.93 12.72 -3.52
N ALA A 118 3.16 11.63 -3.58
CA ALA A 118 1.71 11.68 -3.44
C ALA A 118 1.28 12.34 -2.12
N ALA A 119 1.92 11.97 -1.01
CA ALA A 119 1.63 12.55 0.30
C ALA A 119 1.92 14.06 0.36
N GLN A 120 2.99 14.52 -0.29
CA GLN A 120 3.32 15.96 -0.37
C GLN A 120 2.30 16.74 -1.21
N ASP A 121 1.88 16.17 -2.34
CA ASP A 121 0.92 16.80 -3.25
C ASP A 121 -0.49 16.90 -2.65
N MET A 122 -0.81 16.09 -1.68
CA MET A 122 -2.13 15.99 -1.07
C MET A 122 -2.24 16.66 0.31
N LYS A 123 -1.26 17.44 0.68
CA LYS A 123 -1.30 18.22 1.93
C LYS A 123 -2.34 19.32 1.91
#